data_86c91ca3b121a4836dd6fc247941ab40
#
_entry.id   86c91ca3b121a4836dd6fc247941ab40
#
_cell.length_a   1.000
_cell.length_b   1.000
_cell.length_c   1.000
_cell.angle_alpha   90.00
_cell.angle_beta   90.00
_cell.angle_gamma   90.00
#
_symmetry.space_group_name_H-M   'P 1'
#
loop_
_entity.id
_entity.type
_entity.pdbx_description
1 polymer ?
#
loop_
_entity_poly.entity_id
_entity_poly.type
_entity_poly.pdbx_seq_one_letter_code
_entity_poly.pdbx_strand_id
1 'polypeptide(L)'
;MEIRRDRYLNKLIAKKQNGMIKIVTGIRRCGKSYLLNHLFRQHLLASGVGEEDIVILALDEEVNAKYRNPFELGKYIREICADKSRYFYVLLDEIQKVDSIQNPYLPDNPDEKIGFVDVLLGLKEEPNIDLYVTGSNSRMLSMDILTEFKDRGEEIRVNPLTYDEFVSAYQGGSRLAWTEFMMYGGMPFVMHKDGHAEKAAYLQGLFEKTYITDVIERNQLKASKDVLEDLLNYLASSVGSLTNATRLENTFKSIKKQNIAHQTISAYIDHFIDAFIIRKAERYD
;
A
#
# COMPACT_ATOMS: atom_id res chain seq x y z
N MET A 1 -1.41 -11.56 19.80
CA MET A 1 -2.65 -10.76 19.75
C MET A 1 -3.09 -10.71 18.30
N GLU A 2 -4.29 -11.17 17.98
CA GLU A 2 -4.86 -11.11 16.64
C GLU A 2 -5.67 -9.83 16.49
N ILE A 3 -5.40 -9.06 15.42
CA ILE A 3 -6.14 -7.84 15.12
C ILE A 3 -7.13 -8.16 14.01
N ARG A 4 -8.41 -8.11 14.32
CA ARG A 4 -9.48 -8.35 13.35
C ARG A 4 -9.60 -7.18 12.38
N ARG A 5 -9.74 -7.50 11.09
CA ARG A 5 -9.92 -6.54 10.00
C ARG A 5 -11.16 -6.90 9.16
N ASP A 6 -12.25 -7.23 9.84
CA ASP A 6 -13.46 -7.83 9.25
C ASP A 6 -14.00 -6.99 8.08
N ARG A 7 -13.95 -5.67 8.18
CA ARG A 7 -14.39 -4.77 7.10
C ARG A 7 -13.66 -5.04 5.78
N TYR A 8 -12.36 -5.30 5.83
CA TYR A 8 -11.53 -5.54 4.64
C TYR A 8 -11.56 -7.00 4.25
N LEU A 9 -11.54 -7.90 5.22
CA LEU A 9 -11.65 -9.34 4.99
C LEU A 9 -12.96 -9.67 4.25
N ASN A 10 -14.09 -9.12 4.71
CA ASN A 10 -15.39 -9.33 4.06
C ASN A 10 -15.41 -8.78 2.62
N LYS A 11 -14.69 -7.69 2.32
CA LYS A 11 -14.55 -7.19 0.96
C LYS A 11 -13.76 -8.16 0.07
N LEU A 12 -12.67 -8.74 0.58
CA LEU A 12 -11.90 -9.76 -0.14
C LEU A 12 -12.77 -11.00 -0.42
N ILE A 13 -13.51 -11.46 0.60
CA ILE A 13 -14.42 -12.61 0.50
C ILE A 13 -15.51 -12.38 -0.57
N ALA A 14 -16.16 -11.21 -0.54
CA ALA A 14 -17.22 -10.88 -1.48
C ALA A 14 -16.73 -10.78 -2.93
N LYS A 15 -15.43 -10.57 -3.14
CA LYS A 15 -14.83 -10.40 -4.46
C LYS A 15 -14.12 -11.66 -4.97
N LYS A 16 -14.20 -12.78 -4.22
CA LYS A 16 -13.61 -14.04 -4.66
C LYS A 16 -14.16 -14.48 -6.02
N GLN A 17 -13.28 -14.97 -6.89
CA GLN A 17 -13.63 -15.60 -8.16
C GLN A 17 -14.49 -14.73 -9.09
N ASN A 18 -14.39 -13.41 -9.00
CA ASN A 18 -15.16 -12.48 -9.83
C ASN A 18 -14.45 -12.13 -11.16
N GLY A 19 -13.33 -12.77 -11.47
CA GLY A 19 -12.55 -12.53 -12.68
C GLY A 19 -11.78 -11.21 -12.70
N MET A 20 -11.73 -10.48 -11.57
CA MET A 20 -10.98 -9.22 -11.45
C MET A 20 -9.72 -9.43 -10.62
N ILE A 21 -8.68 -8.63 -10.85
CA ILE A 21 -7.49 -8.57 -10.00
C ILE A 21 -7.84 -7.77 -8.74
N LYS A 22 -7.66 -8.36 -7.54
CA LYS A 22 -7.89 -7.66 -6.27
C LYS A 22 -6.62 -6.95 -5.85
N ILE A 23 -6.66 -5.62 -5.81
CA ILE A 23 -5.51 -4.75 -5.55
C ILE A 23 -5.67 -4.18 -4.14
N VAL A 24 -4.89 -4.69 -3.19
CA VAL A 24 -4.89 -4.26 -1.79
C VAL A 24 -3.85 -3.16 -1.59
N THR A 25 -4.31 -1.95 -1.33
CA THR A 25 -3.49 -0.75 -1.24
C THR A 25 -3.56 -0.10 0.12
N GLY A 26 -2.72 0.86 0.37
CA GLY A 26 -2.70 1.65 1.60
C GLY A 26 -1.28 1.94 2.09
N ILE A 27 -1.19 2.82 3.08
CA ILE A 27 0.07 3.28 3.63
C ILE A 27 0.94 2.09 4.09
N ARG A 28 2.25 2.25 3.98
CA ARG A 28 3.20 1.23 4.43
C ARG A 28 2.98 0.91 5.92
N ARG A 29 3.03 -0.39 6.27
CA ARG A 29 2.81 -0.94 7.63
C ARG A 29 1.39 -0.79 8.21
N CYS A 30 0.37 -0.48 7.40
CA CYS A 30 -1.02 -0.50 7.86
C CYS A 30 -1.67 -1.89 7.96
N GLY A 31 -0.93 -2.96 7.63
CA GLY A 31 -1.38 -4.34 7.78
C GLY A 31 -1.93 -5.01 6.52
N LYS A 32 -1.53 -4.56 5.31
CA LYS A 32 -1.93 -5.19 4.02
C LYS A 32 -1.51 -6.66 3.93
N SER A 33 -0.21 -6.91 4.13
CA SER A 33 0.34 -8.28 4.10
C SER A 33 -0.29 -9.18 5.17
N TYR A 34 -0.57 -8.66 6.37
CA TYR A 34 -1.27 -9.39 7.41
C TYR A 34 -2.71 -9.74 6.99
N LEU A 35 -3.43 -8.77 6.41
CA LEU A 35 -4.79 -9.00 5.90
C LEU A 35 -4.81 -10.09 4.84
N LEU A 36 -3.87 -10.06 3.89
CA LEU A 36 -3.85 -10.97 2.75
C LEU A 36 -3.26 -12.34 3.13
N ASN A 37 -2.02 -12.34 3.64
CA ASN A 37 -1.25 -13.57 3.85
C ASN A 37 -1.62 -14.31 5.15
N HIS A 38 -2.34 -13.66 6.07
CA HIS A 38 -2.77 -14.28 7.32
C HIS A 38 -4.31 -14.41 7.40
N LEU A 39 -5.05 -13.30 7.48
CA LEU A 39 -6.49 -13.37 7.71
C LEU A 39 -7.25 -13.97 6.52
N PHE A 40 -6.94 -13.54 5.31
CA PHE A 40 -7.62 -14.06 4.12
C PHE A 40 -7.21 -15.51 3.83
N ARG A 41 -5.92 -15.85 3.98
CA ARG A 41 -5.46 -17.24 3.89
C ARG A 41 -6.17 -18.15 4.90
N GLN A 42 -6.28 -17.74 6.17
CA GLN A 42 -7.03 -18.51 7.18
C GLN A 42 -8.48 -18.72 6.77
N HIS A 43 -9.12 -17.68 6.23
CA HIS A 43 -10.49 -17.80 5.71
C HIS A 43 -10.59 -18.82 4.57
N LEU A 44 -9.65 -18.81 3.61
CA LEU A 44 -9.62 -19.77 2.50
C LEU A 44 -9.51 -21.22 3.03
N LEU A 45 -8.57 -21.48 3.94
CA LEU A 45 -8.40 -22.78 4.56
C LEU A 45 -9.65 -23.23 5.32
N ALA A 46 -10.25 -22.34 6.12
CA ALA A 46 -11.50 -22.61 6.84
C ALA A 46 -12.70 -22.85 5.91
N SER A 47 -12.63 -22.37 4.67
CA SER A 47 -13.63 -22.58 3.62
C SER A 47 -13.38 -23.88 2.81
N GLY A 48 -12.37 -24.70 3.19
CA GLY A 48 -12.06 -25.96 2.54
C GLY A 48 -11.12 -25.87 1.35
N VAL A 49 -10.46 -24.73 1.10
CA VAL A 49 -9.40 -24.61 0.10
C VAL A 49 -8.15 -25.32 0.59
N GLY A 50 -7.55 -26.15 -0.23
CA GLY A 50 -6.29 -26.84 0.10
C GLY A 50 -5.13 -25.87 0.24
N GLU A 51 -4.18 -26.16 1.12
CA GLU A 51 -2.96 -25.36 1.28
C GLU A 51 -2.19 -25.23 -0.05
N GLU A 52 -2.15 -26.29 -0.81
CA GLU A 52 -1.50 -26.40 -2.10
C GLU A 52 -2.20 -25.60 -3.23
N ASP A 53 -3.42 -25.09 -2.98
CA ASP A 53 -4.17 -24.23 -3.88
C ASP A 53 -4.00 -22.75 -3.55
N ILE A 54 -3.20 -22.43 -2.53
CA ILE A 54 -2.91 -21.08 -2.10
C ILE A 54 -1.44 -20.77 -2.37
N VAL A 55 -1.18 -19.97 -3.39
CA VAL A 55 0.18 -19.56 -3.77
C VAL A 55 0.48 -18.19 -3.16
N ILE A 56 1.49 -18.11 -2.29
CA ILE A 56 1.89 -16.86 -1.62
C ILE A 56 3.33 -16.52 -2.00
N LEU A 57 3.55 -15.31 -2.51
CA LEU A 57 4.87 -14.75 -2.81
C LEU A 57 5.02 -13.36 -2.22
N ALA A 58 5.93 -13.19 -1.26
CA ALA A 58 6.38 -11.91 -0.74
C ALA A 58 7.60 -11.46 -1.58
N LEU A 59 7.39 -10.54 -2.50
CA LEU A 59 8.38 -10.13 -3.50
C LEU A 59 9.48 -9.21 -2.95
N ASP A 60 9.30 -8.68 -1.73
CA ASP A 60 10.33 -7.95 -1.00
C ASP A 60 11.34 -8.87 -0.29
N GLU A 61 11.00 -10.15 -0.08
CA GLU A 61 11.91 -11.14 0.48
C GLU A 61 13.00 -11.55 -0.52
N GLU A 62 14.21 -11.74 -0.03
CA GLU A 62 15.38 -12.08 -0.86
C GLU A 62 15.23 -13.47 -1.51
N VAL A 63 14.66 -14.43 -0.81
CA VAL A 63 14.40 -15.77 -1.33
C VAL A 63 13.54 -15.76 -2.60
N ASN A 64 12.71 -14.74 -2.76
CA ASN A 64 11.83 -14.54 -3.91
C ASN A 64 12.41 -13.57 -4.96
N ALA A 65 13.68 -13.16 -4.82
CA ALA A 65 14.31 -12.17 -5.71
C ALA A 65 14.27 -12.56 -7.18
N LYS A 66 14.32 -13.86 -7.48
CA LYS A 66 14.18 -14.40 -8.84
C LYS A 66 12.86 -13.97 -9.51
N TYR A 67 11.78 -13.93 -8.74
CA TYR A 67 10.43 -13.61 -9.23
C TYR A 67 10.16 -12.10 -9.35
N ARG A 68 11.16 -11.25 -9.07
CA ARG A 68 11.13 -9.84 -9.47
C ARG A 68 11.30 -9.67 -10.99
N ASN A 69 11.82 -10.69 -11.67
CA ASN A 69 11.76 -10.74 -13.11
C ASN A 69 10.33 -11.12 -13.57
N PRO A 70 9.65 -10.29 -14.40
CA PRO A 70 8.26 -10.53 -14.79
C PRO A 70 8.05 -11.86 -15.54
N PHE A 71 9.01 -12.29 -16.36
CA PHE A 71 8.90 -13.57 -17.07
C PHE A 71 9.01 -14.76 -16.13
N GLU A 72 9.94 -14.72 -15.18
CA GLU A 72 10.10 -15.78 -14.17
C GLU A 72 8.87 -15.87 -13.24
N LEU A 73 8.30 -14.73 -12.87
CA LEU A 73 7.06 -14.68 -12.08
C LEU A 73 5.90 -15.33 -12.82
N GLY A 74 5.65 -14.88 -14.05
CA GLY A 74 4.56 -15.40 -14.87
C GLY A 74 4.70 -16.90 -15.19
N LYS A 75 5.93 -17.34 -15.48
CA LYS A 75 6.25 -18.76 -15.71
C LYS A 75 5.97 -19.61 -14.47
N TYR A 76 6.52 -19.21 -13.33
CA TYR A 76 6.38 -19.92 -12.07
C TYR A 76 4.91 -20.12 -11.67
N ILE A 77 4.10 -19.05 -11.74
CA ILE A 77 2.69 -19.13 -11.37
C ILE A 77 1.94 -20.06 -12.32
N ARG A 78 2.17 -19.99 -13.64
CA ARG A 78 1.52 -20.89 -14.59
C ARG A 78 1.92 -22.36 -14.40
N GLU A 79 3.17 -22.62 -14.03
CA GLU A 79 3.64 -23.98 -13.73
C GLU A 79 2.93 -24.56 -12.50
N ILE A 80 2.81 -23.82 -11.41
CA ILE A 80 2.09 -24.26 -10.20
C ILE A 80 0.60 -24.44 -10.49
N CYS A 81 -0.01 -23.51 -11.23
CA CYS A 81 -1.43 -23.49 -11.54
C CYS A 81 -1.78 -24.27 -12.82
N ALA A 82 -0.94 -25.21 -13.25
CA ALA A 82 -1.12 -25.93 -14.50
C ALA A 82 -2.33 -26.88 -14.50
N ASP A 83 -2.69 -27.43 -13.33
CA ASP A 83 -3.86 -28.31 -13.19
C ASP A 83 -5.16 -27.51 -13.29
N LYS A 84 -5.80 -27.57 -14.46
CA LYS A 84 -7.04 -26.83 -14.72
C LYS A 84 -8.29 -27.43 -14.05
N SER A 85 -8.17 -28.59 -13.38
CA SER A 85 -9.23 -29.17 -12.57
C SER A 85 -9.30 -28.53 -11.17
N ARG A 86 -8.28 -27.79 -10.77
CA ARG A 86 -8.14 -27.10 -9.48
C ARG A 86 -8.25 -25.60 -9.64
N TYR A 87 -8.66 -24.91 -8.60
CA TYR A 87 -8.78 -23.45 -8.58
C TYR A 87 -7.77 -22.86 -7.58
N PHE A 88 -6.92 -21.97 -8.05
CA PHE A 88 -5.80 -21.42 -7.29
C PHE A 88 -6.06 -19.98 -6.86
N TYR A 89 -5.68 -19.67 -5.62
CA TYR A 89 -5.63 -18.32 -5.06
C TYR A 89 -4.19 -17.85 -5.01
N VAL A 90 -3.85 -16.86 -5.85
CA VAL A 90 -2.49 -16.35 -5.97
C VAL A 90 -2.38 -15.01 -5.25
N LEU A 91 -1.61 -14.97 -4.16
CA LEU A 91 -1.42 -13.84 -3.26
C LEU A 91 -0.01 -13.29 -3.44
N LEU A 92 0.13 -12.15 -4.12
CA LEU A 92 1.42 -11.50 -4.41
C LEU A 92 1.59 -10.27 -3.53
N ASP A 93 2.56 -10.30 -2.62
CA ASP A 93 2.82 -9.17 -1.71
C ASP A 93 3.93 -8.27 -2.28
N GLU A 94 3.77 -6.95 -2.15
CA GLU A 94 4.67 -5.90 -2.64
C GLU A 94 5.00 -6.04 -4.15
N ILE A 95 3.96 -6.19 -4.99
CA ILE A 95 4.08 -6.45 -6.46
C ILE A 95 4.91 -5.40 -7.20
N GLN A 96 4.99 -4.15 -6.69
CA GLN A 96 5.85 -3.11 -7.27
C GLN A 96 7.36 -3.41 -7.17
N LYS A 97 7.73 -4.51 -6.53
CA LYS A 97 9.11 -5.03 -6.55
C LYS A 97 9.45 -5.76 -7.83
N VAL A 98 8.46 -6.10 -8.65
CA VAL A 98 8.69 -6.66 -9.97
C VAL A 98 9.28 -5.59 -10.87
N ASP A 99 10.40 -5.91 -11.50
CA ASP A 99 11.12 -5.00 -12.38
C ASP A 99 10.34 -4.78 -13.69
N SER A 100 10.59 -3.64 -14.32
CA SER A 100 10.16 -3.39 -15.70
C SER A 100 11.37 -3.60 -16.61
N ILE A 101 11.36 -4.66 -17.41
CA ILE A 101 12.47 -5.05 -18.26
C ILE A 101 12.13 -4.87 -19.75
N GLN A 102 13.15 -4.61 -20.56
CA GLN A 102 12.96 -4.48 -22.00
C GLN A 102 12.34 -5.76 -22.59
N ASN A 103 11.41 -5.59 -23.50
CA ASN A 103 10.81 -6.72 -24.20
C ASN A 103 11.86 -7.42 -25.10
N PRO A 104 12.29 -8.65 -24.77
CA PRO A 104 13.33 -9.35 -25.54
C PRO A 104 12.91 -9.73 -26.95
N TYR A 105 11.61 -9.70 -27.25
CA TYR A 105 11.06 -10.01 -28.56
C TYR A 105 10.96 -8.77 -29.46
N LEU A 106 11.23 -7.57 -28.92
CA LEU A 106 11.24 -6.29 -29.63
C LEU A 106 12.54 -5.53 -29.35
N PRO A 107 13.71 -6.07 -29.73
CA PRO A 107 15.01 -5.49 -29.38
C PRO A 107 15.23 -4.09 -29.99
N ASP A 108 14.58 -3.79 -31.11
CA ASP A 108 14.69 -2.51 -31.80
C ASP A 108 13.80 -1.41 -31.19
N ASN A 109 12.95 -1.75 -30.21
CA ASN A 109 12.10 -0.81 -29.49
C ASN A 109 12.47 -0.78 -28.00
N PRO A 110 13.45 0.06 -27.57
CA PRO A 110 13.93 0.09 -26.21
C PRO A 110 12.89 0.63 -25.19
N ASP A 111 11.86 1.32 -25.65
CA ASP A 111 10.79 1.87 -24.82
C ASP A 111 9.73 0.83 -24.48
N GLU A 112 9.68 -0.28 -25.23
CA GLU A 112 8.74 -1.37 -24.97
C GLU A 112 9.27 -2.25 -23.82
N LYS A 113 8.60 -2.15 -22.69
CA LYS A 113 8.97 -2.87 -21.47
C LYS A 113 7.84 -3.77 -21.00
N ILE A 114 8.23 -4.90 -20.44
CA ILE A 114 7.33 -5.83 -19.76
C ILE A 114 7.49 -5.67 -18.26
N GLY A 115 6.39 -5.45 -17.55
CA GLY A 115 6.35 -5.26 -16.12
C GLY A 115 5.29 -6.13 -15.43
N PHE A 116 5.01 -5.82 -14.17
CA PHE A 116 4.03 -6.58 -13.40
C PHE A 116 2.61 -6.49 -13.98
N VAL A 117 2.25 -5.37 -14.60
CA VAL A 117 0.91 -5.18 -15.21
C VAL A 117 0.68 -6.22 -16.29
N ASP A 118 1.65 -6.40 -17.20
CA ASP A 118 1.57 -7.38 -18.29
C ASP A 118 1.41 -8.79 -17.76
N VAL A 119 2.21 -9.14 -16.73
CA VAL A 119 2.13 -10.45 -16.07
C VAL A 119 0.76 -10.67 -15.44
N LEU A 120 0.25 -9.70 -14.68
CA LEU A 120 -1.04 -9.81 -14.00
C LEU A 120 -2.21 -9.91 -14.98
N LEU A 121 -2.18 -9.12 -16.06
CA LEU A 121 -3.18 -9.20 -17.12
C LEU A 121 -3.14 -10.57 -17.83
N GLY A 122 -1.95 -11.10 -18.10
CA GLY A 122 -1.79 -12.42 -18.68
C GLY A 122 -2.26 -13.56 -17.76
N LEU A 123 -1.98 -13.45 -16.44
CA LEU A 123 -2.43 -14.45 -15.46
C LEU A 123 -3.94 -14.38 -15.20
N LYS A 124 -4.54 -13.20 -15.31
CA LYS A 124 -5.99 -13.02 -15.16
C LYS A 124 -6.80 -13.79 -16.21
N GLU A 125 -6.24 -13.99 -17.39
CA GLU A 125 -6.91 -14.75 -18.46
C GLU A 125 -6.92 -16.28 -18.19
N GLU A 126 -6.19 -16.75 -17.18
CA GLU A 126 -6.23 -18.14 -16.75
C GLU A 126 -7.50 -18.43 -15.95
N PRO A 127 -8.38 -19.34 -16.40
CA PRO A 127 -9.73 -19.51 -15.84
C PRO A 127 -9.76 -20.09 -14.42
N ASN A 128 -8.64 -20.64 -13.97
CA ASN A 128 -8.49 -21.30 -12.68
C ASN A 128 -7.61 -20.52 -11.69
N ILE A 129 -7.36 -19.22 -11.95
CA ILE A 129 -6.52 -18.38 -11.09
C ILE A 129 -7.35 -17.19 -10.59
N ASP A 130 -7.31 -16.96 -9.29
CA ASP A 130 -7.83 -15.77 -8.63
C ASP A 130 -6.69 -14.95 -8.06
N LEU A 131 -6.50 -13.71 -8.55
CA LEU A 131 -5.34 -12.88 -8.27
C LEU A 131 -5.62 -11.85 -7.19
N TYR A 132 -4.72 -11.80 -6.21
CA TYR A 132 -4.69 -10.81 -5.13
C TYR A 132 -3.29 -10.23 -5.05
N VAL A 133 -3.17 -8.92 -5.12
CA VAL A 133 -1.88 -8.25 -5.06
C VAL A 133 -1.88 -7.18 -3.99
N THR A 134 -0.75 -6.98 -3.32
CA THR A 134 -0.58 -5.81 -2.45
C THR A 134 0.46 -4.87 -3.02
N GLY A 135 0.33 -3.61 -2.64
CA GLY A 135 1.35 -2.60 -2.87
C GLY A 135 1.22 -1.42 -1.93
N SER A 136 2.36 -0.90 -1.50
CA SER A 136 2.45 0.27 -0.62
C SER A 136 2.67 1.57 -1.38
N ASN A 137 2.58 1.55 -2.70
CA ASN A 137 2.87 2.67 -3.57
C ASN A 137 1.65 3.04 -4.41
N SER A 138 1.36 4.33 -4.51
CA SER A 138 0.37 4.88 -5.41
C SER A 138 0.74 4.74 -6.90
N ARG A 139 2.02 4.51 -7.24
CA ARG A 139 2.36 4.10 -8.60
C ARG A 139 1.63 2.83 -9.04
N MET A 140 1.19 2.00 -8.08
CA MET A 140 0.23 0.93 -8.34
C MET A 140 -1.21 1.42 -8.49
N LEU A 141 -1.44 2.70 -8.17
CA LEU A 141 -2.73 3.38 -8.22
C LEU A 141 -2.64 4.72 -8.93
N SER A 142 -1.50 5.04 -9.57
CA SER A 142 -1.52 6.13 -10.54
C SER A 142 -2.71 5.86 -11.45
N MET A 143 -3.46 6.89 -11.77
CA MET A 143 -4.55 6.81 -12.77
C MET A 143 -4.10 6.01 -14.00
N ASP A 144 -2.77 6.02 -14.27
CA ASP A 144 -2.15 5.30 -15.35
C ASP A 144 -2.25 3.77 -15.18
N ILE A 145 -1.96 3.20 -14.00
CA ILE A 145 -2.02 1.74 -13.78
C ILE A 145 -3.46 1.25 -13.66
N LEU A 146 -4.35 1.99 -13.00
CA LEU A 146 -5.78 1.65 -13.04
C LEU A 146 -6.33 1.77 -14.46
N THR A 147 -5.82 2.74 -15.26
CA THR A 147 -6.12 2.89 -16.68
C THR A 147 -5.51 1.75 -17.50
N GLU A 148 -4.29 1.28 -17.17
CA GLU A 148 -3.67 0.12 -17.80
C GLU A 148 -4.41 -1.18 -17.50
N PHE A 149 -4.93 -1.35 -16.28
CA PHE A 149 -5.83 -2.47 -15.97
C PHE A 149 -7.19 -2.37 -16.69
N LYS A 150 -7.55 -1.21 -17.26
CA LYS A 150 -8.78 -1.04 -18.09
C LYS A 150 -10.01 -1.72 -17.47
N ASP A 151 -10.35 -1.35 -16.25
CA ASP A 151 -11.46 -1.93 -15.47
C ASP A 151 -11.33 -3.44 -15.13
N ARG A 152 -10.11 -3.99 -15.21
CA ARG A 152 -9.83 -5.39 -14.86
C ARG A 152 -9.31 -5.57 -13.43
N GLY A 153 -9.19 -4.48 -12.67
CA GLY A 153 -8.73 -4.46 -11.28
C GLY A 153 -9.72 -3.81 -10.34
N GLU A 154 -9.81 -4.31 -9.12
CA GLU A 154 -10.63 -3.75 -8.05
C GLU A 154 -9.78 -3.38 -6.84
N GLU A 155 -9.81 -2.10 -6.47
CA GLU A 155 -9.07 -1.61 -5.31
C GLU A 155 -9.78 -1.93 -4.00
N ILE A 156 -8.97 -2.40 -3.03
CA ILE A 156 -9.33 -2.51 -1.61
C ILE A 156 -8.33 -1.69 -0.82
N ARG A 157 -8.68 -0.45 -0.53
CA ARG A 157 -7.81 0.47 0.21
C ARG A 157 -7.88 0.19 1.70
N VAL A 158 -6.76 -0.25 2.28
CA VAL A 158 -6.57 -0.54 3.71
C VAL A 158 -6.00 0.70 4.41
N ASN A 159 -6.73 1.21 5.38
CA ASN A 159 -6.27 2.30 6.24
C ASN A 159 -5.63 1.75 7.52
N PRO A 160 -4.91 2.56 8.31
CA PRO A 160 -4.61 2.22 9.71
C PRO A 160 -5.86 1.79 10.46
N LEU A 161 -5.70 1.18 11.63
CA LEU A 161 -6.82 0.69 12.43
C LEU A 161 -7.82 1.83 12.72
N THR A 162 -9.10 1.52 12.58
CA THR A 162 -10.15 2.35 13.17
C THR A 162 -10.15 2.18 14.68
N TYR A 163 -10.84 3.07 15.41
CA TYR A 163 -10.94 2.93 16.86
C TYR A 163 -11.60 1.61 17.27
N ASP A 164 -12.62 1.16 16.54
CA ASP A 164 -13.30 -0.10 16.82
C ASP A 164 -12.36 -1.32 16.62
N GLU A 165 -11.55 -1.30 15.57
CA GLU A 165 -10.52 -2.35 15.33
C GLU A 165 -9.44 -2.30 16.41
N PHE A 166 -9.02 -1.09 16.82
CA PHE A 166 -8.03 -0.89 17.86
C PHE A 166 -8.54 -1.40 19.21
N VAL A 167 -9.72 -0.95 19.66
CA VAL A 167 -10.27 -1.31 20.97
C VAL A 167 -10.58 -2.81 21.08
N SER A 168 -10.96 -3.45 19.98
CA SER A 168 -11.25 -4.88 19.96
C SER A 168 -10.03 -5.76 20.27
N ALA A 169 -8.84 -5.25 19.97
CA ALA A 169 -7.57 -5.94 20.21
C ALA A 169 -6.82 -5.42 21.46
N TYR A 170 -7.25 -4.31 22.05
CA TYR A 170 -6.55 -3.64 23.14
C TYR A 170 -6.85 -4.30 24.50
N GLN A 171 -5.82 -4.62 25.26
CA GLN A 171 -5.95 -5.37 26.52
C GLN A 171 -6.15 -4.48 27.76
N GLY A 172 -6.00 -3.16 27.64
CA GLY A 172 -6.02 -2.21 28.78
C GLY A 172 -7.39 -1.61 29.14
N GLY A 173 -8.50 -2.11 28.57
CA GLY A 173 -9.84 -1.55 28.77
C GLY A 173 -10.14 -0.32 27.89
N SER A 174 -11.44 -0.05 27.64
CA SER A 174 -11.89 0.90 26.63
C SER A 174 -11.47 2.37 26.90
N ARG A 175 -11.42 2.80 28.16
CA ARG A 175 -11.02 4.15 28.52
C ARG A 175 -9.55 4.44 28.22
N LEU A 176 -8.67 3.48 28.52
CA LEU A 176 -7.25 3.58 28.17
C LEU A 176 -7.04 3.44 26.68
N ALA A 177 -7.79 2.57 26.01
CA ALA A 177 -7.75 2.41 24.56
C ALA A 177 -8.01 3.73 23.82
N TRP A 178 -8.99 4.53 24.30
CA TRP A 178 -9.26 5.84 23.71
C TRP A 178 -8.07 6.79 23.83
N THR A 179 -7.50 6.90 25.04
CA THR A 179 -6.33 7.75 25.28
C THR A 179 -5.13 7.32 24.43
N GLU A 180 -4.86 6.03 24.36
CA GLU A 180 -3.80 5.43 23.54
C GLU A 180 -4.01 5.72 22.05
N PHE A 181 -5.24 5.50 21.56
CA PHE A 181 -5.58 5.74 20.17
C PHE A 181 -5.47 7.21 19.78
N MET A 182 -5.91 8.13 20.64
CA MET A 182 -5.78 9.57 20.43
C MET A 182 -4.31 10.02 20.42
N MET A 183 -3.46 9.39 21.21
CA MET A 183 -2.05 9.76 21.32
C MET A 183 -1.17 9.17 20.21
N TYR A 184 -1.41 7.91 19.85
CA TYR A 184 -0.51 7.17 18.94
C TYR A 184 -1.15 6.79 17.60
N GLY A 185 -2.44 7.02 17.42
CA GLY A 185 -3.16 6.66 16.19
C GLY A 185 -3.36 5.17 16.00
N GLY A 186 -3.72 4.80 14.78
CA GLY A 186 -4.14 3.44 14.42
C GLY A 186 -3.08 2.58 13.73
N MET A 187 -1.78 2.89 13.82
CA MET A 187 -0.76 2.02 13.22
C MET A 187 -0.67 0.70 14.00
N PRO A 188 -0.93 -0.47 13.33
CA PRO A 188 -1.13 -1.74 14.07
C PRO A 188 0.03 -2.12 14.98
N PHE A 189 1.26 -1.92 14.53
CA PHE A 189 2.45 -2.35 15.26
C PHE A 189 2.71 -1.54 16.54
N VAL A 190 2.10 -0.35 16.71
CA VAL A 190 2.15 0.42 17.96
C VAL A 190 1.61 -0.38 19.15
N MET A 191 0.60 -1.24 18.91
CA MET A 191 -0.01 -2.08 19.95
C MET A 191 0.94 -3.13 20.52
N HIS A 192 2.04 -3.42 19.81
CA HIS A 192 3.10 -4.36 20.24
C HIS A 192 4.28 -3.66 20.92
N LYS A 193 4.15 -2.35 21.21
CA LYS A 193 5.19 -1.57 21.86
C LYS A 193 4.79 -1.24 23.29
N ASP A 194 5.75 -1.31 24.21
CA ASP A 194 5.54 -1.04 25.61
C ASP A 194 5.90 0.40 25.97
N GLY A 195 5.01 1.05 26.70
CA GLY A 195 5.20 2.40 27.21
C GLY A 195 5.30 3.50 26.13
N HIS A 196 5.33 4.74 26.60
CA HIS A 196 5.36 5.93 25.75
C HIS A 196 6.62 6.02 24.88
N ALA A 197 7.79 5.76 25.46
CA ALA A 197 9.06 5.96 24.78
C ALA A 197 9.20 5.06 23.55
N GLU A 198 8.85 3.78 23.65
CA GLU A 198 8.94 2.84 22.53
C GLU A 198 7.93 3.15 21.43
N LYS A 199 6.69 3.49 21.81
CA LYS A 199 5.64 3.88 20.85
C LYS A 199 6.03 5.14 20.09
N ALA A 200 6.48 6.16 20.79
CA ALA A 200 6.94 7.41 20.19
C ALA A 200 8.14 7.20 19.26
N ALA A 201 9.16 6.48 19.71
CA ALA A 201 10.33 6.16 18.90
C ALA A 201 9.99 5.36 17.63
N TYR A 202 9.05 4.40 17.74
CA TYR A 202 8.58 3.63 16.59
C TYR A 202 7.86 4.55 15.58
N LEU A 203 6.94 5.39 16.03
CA LEU A 203 6.19 6.29 15.15
C LEU A 203 7.10 7.33 14.50
N GLN A 204 8.04 7.91 15.26
CA GLN A 204 9.03 8.83 14.73
C GLN A 204 9.91 8.15 13.69
N GLY A 205 10.42 6.95 13.98
CA GLY A 205 11.20 6.18 13.01
C GLY A 205 10.40 5.81 11.77
N LEU A 206 9.10 5.50 11.91
CA LEU A 206 8.22 5.22 10.78
C LEU A 206 8.01 6.48 9.91
N PHE A 207 7.78 7.63 10.55
CA PHE A 207 7.62 8.90 9.87
C PHE A 207 8.88 9.29 9.09
N GLU A 208 10.01 9.40 9.79
CA GLU A 208 11.25 9.94 9.23
C GLU A 208 11.92 8.97 8.25
N LYS A 209 12.09 7.71 8.66
CA LYS A 209 12.89 6.72 7.91
C LYS A 209 12.09 5.95 6.87
N THR A 210 10.76 5.91 7.00
CA THR A 210 9.93 5.16 6.06
C THR A 210 9.18 6.11 5.14
N TYR A 211 8.33 7.00 5.70
CA TYR A 211 7.45 7.79 4.85
C TYR A 211 8.19 8.89 4.09
N ILE A 212 8.99 9.69 4.79
CA ILE A 212 9.73 10.78 4.14
C ILE A 212 10.76 10.23 3.15
N THR A 213 11.54 9.23 3.57
CA THR A 213 12.55 8.61 2.70
C THR A 213 11.90 7.97 1.47
N ASP A 214 10.80 7.22 1.66
CA ASP A 214 10.07 6.63 0.54
C ASP A 214 9.58 7.69 -0.47
N VAL A 215 9.08 8.83 0.00
CA VAL A 215 8.61 9.92 -0.89
C VAL A 215 9.77 10.53 -1.67
N ILE A 216 10.91 10.79 -1.00
CA ILE A 216 12.12 11.35 -1.63
C ILE A 216 12.68 10.40 -2.69
N GLU A 217 12.92 9.14 -2.33
CA GLU A 217 13.55 8.16 -3.21
C GLU A 217 12.68 7.84 -4.44
N ARG A 218 11.38 7.63 -4.23
CA ARG A 218 10.45 7.27 -5.30
C ARG A 218 10.27 8.36 -6.34
N ASN A 219 10.24 9.61 -5.89
CA ASN A 219 10.00 10.75 -6.76
C ASN A 219 11.31 11.45 -7.18
N GLN A 220 12.47 10.89 -6.80
CA GLN A 220 13.80 11.44 -7.08
C GLN A 220 13.89 12.93 -6.71
N LEU A 221 13.29 13.29 -5.56
CA LEU A 221 13.20 14.68 -5.14
C LEU A 221 14.57 15.22 -4.74
N LYS A 222 14.88 16.41 -5.25
CA LYS A 222 16.07 17.19 -4.80
C LYS A 222 15.77 18.01 -3.53
N ALA A 223 14.56 17.87 -2.96
CA ALA A 223 14.18 18.56 -1.75
C ALA A 223 14.98 18.04 -0.54
N SER A 224 15.30 18.96 0.39
CA SER A 224 15.80 18.52 1.68
C SER A 224 14.71 17.82 2.47
N LYS A 225 15.08 16.79 3.24
CA LYS A 225 14.19 16.07 4.16
C LYS A 225 13.39 17.02 5.05
N ASP A 226 14.07 18.06 5.59
CA ASP A 226 13.49 19.05 6.50
C ASP A 226 12.31 19.82 5.90
N VAL A 227 12.36 20.13 4.59
CA VAL A 227 11.24 20.81 3.90
C VAL A 227 9.99 19.95 3.86
N LEU A 228 10.14 18.65 3.59
CA LEU A 228 9.02 17.72 3.53
C LEU A 228 8.45 17.46 4.93
N GLU A 229 9.32 17.35 5.94
CA GLU A 229 8.91 17.21 7.35
C GLU A 229 8.16 18.44 7.83
N ASP A 230 8.67 19.65 7.57
CA ASP A 230 8.02 20.90 7.91
C ASP A 230 6.64 21.03 7.23
N LEU A 231 6.55 20.65 5.95
CA LEU A 231 5.29 20.66 5.21
C LEU A 231 4.26 19.70 5.83
N LEU A 232 4.67 18.47 6.15
CA LEU A 232 3.80 17.50 6.80
C LEU A 232 3.37 17.93 8.20
N ASN A 233 4.28 18.49 9.01
CA ASN A 233 3.97 19.01 10.32
C ASN A 233 2.95 20.16 10.26
N TYR A 234 3.10 21.04 9.25
CA TYR A 234 2.11 22.11 9.04
C TYR A 234 0.75 21.53 8.62
N LEU A 235 0.72 20.60 7.68
CA LEU A 235 -0.51 19.94 7.25
C LEU A 235 -1.17 19.18 8.39
N ALA A 236 -0.41 18.49 9.24
CA ALA A 236 -0.91 17.78 10.42
C ALA A 236 -1.56 18.76 11.44
N SER A 237 -0.94 19.93 11.66
CA SER A 237 -1.47 20.95 12.57
C SER A 237 -2.71 21.66 12.04
N SER A 238 -2.95 21.61 10.73
CA SER A 238 -4.07 22.27 10.04
C SER A 238 -5.14 21.31 9.52
N VAL A 239 -5.14 20.05 9.99
CA VAL A 239 -6.16 19.06 9.61
C VAL A 239 -7.57 19.59 9.86
N GLY A 240 -8.45 19.47 8.85
CA GLY A 240 -9.82 19.99 8.90
C GLY A 240 -9.95 21.48 8.58
N SER A 241 -8.85 22.21 8.39
CA SER A 241 -8.86 23.61 7.99
C SER A 241 -8.68 23.77 6.48
N LEU A 242 -9.26 24.83 5.92
CA LEU A 242 -9.05 25.18 4.52
C LEU A 242 -7.59 25.61 4.32
N THR A 243 -6.92 24.94 3.40
CA THR A 243 -5.55 25.26 3.00
C THR A 243 -5.38 25.17 1.49
N ASN A 244 -4.36 25.83 0.95
CA ASN A 244 -3.94 25.71 -0.44
C ASN A 244 -2.44 25.98 -0.55
N ALA A 245 -1.85 25.63 -1.70
CA ALA A 245 -0.41 25.74 -1.93
C ALA A 245 0.11 27.19 -1.83
N THR A 246 -0.66 28.19 -2.25
CA THR A 246 -0.29 29.61 -2.13
C THR A 246 -0.21 30.07 -0.68
N ARG A 247 -1.16 29.65 0.16
CA ARG A 247 -1.11 29.94 1.60
C ARG A 247 0.11 29.31 2.26
N LEU A 248 0.43 28.08 1.88
CA LEU A 248 1.62 27.37 2.34
C LEU A 248 2.91 28.06 1.90
N GLU A 249 3.01 28.49 0.63
CA GLU A 249 4.16 29.28 0.12
C GLU A 249 4.39 30.52 1.01
N ASN A 250 3.34 31.29 1.29
CA ASN A 250 3.43 32.47 2.14
C ASN A 250 3.87 32.11 3.57
N THR A 251 3.43 30.99 4.11
CA THR A 251 3.83 30.50 5.42
C THR A 251 5.31 30.12 5.46
N PHE A 252 5.79 29.35 4.48
CA PHE A 252 7.22 29.00 4.36
C PHE A 252 8.10 30.24 4.22
N LYS A 253 7.69 31.20 3.38
CA LYS A 253 8.40 32.44 3.19
C LYS A 253 8.46 33.31 4.45
N SER A 254 7.38 33.43 5.18
CA SER A 254 7.28 34.29 6.37
C SER A 254 7.92 33.68 7.62
N ILE A 255 7.67 32.38 7.89
CA ILE A 255 8.08 31.70 9.13
C ILE A 255 9.47 31.05 8.98
N LYS A 256 9.70 30.34 7.87
CA LYS A 256 10.92 29.56 7.65
C LYS A 256 11.98 30.31 6.82
N LYS A 257 11.65 31.49 6.28
CA LYS A 257 12.50 32.25 5.36
C LYS A 257 12.99 31.42 4.15
N GLN A 258 12.19 30.43 3.77
CA GLN A 258 12.43 29.56 2.62
C GLN A 258 11.52 29.98 1.48
N ASN A 259 12.09 30.11 0.28
CA ASN A 259 11.34 30.50 -0.92
C ASN A 259 11.04 29.24 -1.75
N ILE A 260 9.90 28.62 -1.52
CA ILE A 260 9.44 27.41 -2.22
C ILE A 260 8.18 27.81 -3.01
N ALA A 261 8.24 27.67 -4.33
CA ALA A 261 7.12 28.01 -5.19
C ALA A 261 5.87 27.14 -4.89
N HIS A 262 4.69 27.73 -5.01
CA HIS A 262 3.43 27.02 -4.76
C HIS A 262 3.25 25.77 -5.63
N GLN A 263 3.78 25.76 -6.87
CA GLN A 263 3.76 24.58 -7.74
C GLN A 263 4.55 23.41 -7.12
N THR A 264 5.72 23.71 -6.54
CA THR A 264 6.56 22.71 -5.87
C THR A 264 5.86 22.16 -4.62
N ILE A 265 5.22 23.04 -3.84
CA ILE A 265 4.44 22.63 -2.65
C ILE A 265 3.26 21.75 -3.08
N SER A 266 2.55 22.12 -4.17
CA SER A 266 1.47 21.29 -4.70
C SER A 266 1.97 19.91 -5.10
N ALA A 267 3.10 19.82 -5.80
CA ALA A 267 3.70 18.54 -6.17
C ALA A 267 4.08 17.69 -4.95
N TYR A 268 4.61 18.31 -3.87
CA TYR A 268 4.90 17.57 -2.63
C TYR A 268 3.63 17.05 -1.95
N ILE A 269 2.54 17.84 -1.95
CA ILE A 269 1.25 17.41 -1.44
C ILE A 269 0.74 16.21 -2.25
N ASP A 270 0.83 16.27 -3.57
CA ASP A 270 0.43 15.16 -4.44
C ASP A 270 1.26 13.90 -4.15
N HIS A 271 2.58 14.03 -3.94
CA HIS A 271 3.43 12.90 -3.53
C HIS A 271 3.03 12.32 -2.17
N PHE A 272 2.58 13.14 -1.21
CA PHE A 272 2.08 12.64 0.08
C PHE A 272 0.74 11.94 -0.05
N ILE A 273 -0.14 12.43 -0.93
CA ILE A 273 -1.41 11.77 -1.26
C ILE A 273 -1.11 10.42 -1.89
N ASP A 274 -0.18 10.41 -2.83
CA ASP A 274 0.28 9.23 -3.52
C ASP A 274 0.92 8.19 -2.59
N ALA A 275 1.65 8.59 -1.58
CA ALA A 275 2.17 7.71 -0.54
C ALA A 275 1.12 7.31 0.51
N PHE A 276 -0.14 7.69 0.34
CA PHE A 276 -1.24 7.47 1.31
C PHE A 276 -1.01 8.09 2.69
N ILE A 277 -0.07 9.04 2.83
CA ILE A 277 0.24 9.71 4.10
C ILE A 277 -0.87 10.67 4.48
N ILE A 278 -1.39 11.41 3.49
CA ILE A 278 -2.50 12.34 3.66
C ILE A 278 -3.62 12.03 2.66
N ARG A 279 -4.78 12.61 2.92
CA ARG A 279 -5.93 12.57 2.01
C ARG A 279 -6.49 13.98 1.85
N LYS A 280 -6.71 14.38 0.60
CA LYS A 280 -7.43 15.60 0.28
C LYS A 280 -8.93 15.37 0.47
N ALA A 281 -9.57 16.26 1.22
CA ALA A 281 -11.02 16.41 1.25
C ALA A 281 -11.36 17.75 0.62
N GLU A 282 -12.18 17.72 -0.41
CA GLU A 282 -12.67 18.95 -1.04
C GLU A 282 -13.86 19.49 -0.28
N ARG A 283 -13.98 20.82 -0.26
CA ARG A 283 -15.17 21.44 0.28
C ARG A 283 -16.32 21.15 -0.67
N TYR A 284 -17.41 20.67 -0.10
CA TYR A 284 -18.67 20.54 -0.81
C TYR A 284 -19.48 21.83 -0.55
N ASP A 285 -19.76 22.59 -1.60
CA ASP A 285 -20.60 23.80 -1.56
C ASP A 285 -22.03 23.47 -1.96
#